data_a5e4699acf2c7a663c21cc2d14297aeb
#
_entry.id   a5e4699acf2c7a663c21cc2d14297aeb
#
_cell.length_a   1.000
_cell.length_b   1.000
_cell.length_c   1.000
_cell.angle_alpha   90.00
_cell.angle_beta   90.00
_cell.angle_gamma   90.00
#
_symmetry.space_group_name_H-M   'P 1'
#
loop_
_entity.id
_entity.type
_entity.pdbx_description
1 polymer ?
#
loop_
_entity_poly.entity_id
_entity_poly.type
_entity_poly.pdbx_seq_one_letter_code
_entity_poly.pdbx_strand_id
1 'polypeptide(L)'
;MATNANTDADRNENTPIRVVGVPIDLGADRRGVDMGPSAIRYAGLAGALETLGYDTTDAGDLSVPNAEERDPSAEPLESGRARYLRETADLTAELADTVADAVSEGQLPLVLGGDHSIAIGTLAGASRDVSIGALWLDAHGDFNTPETSPSGNVHGMPLAAALGRGSFGDCEWAHAPGLVEENVALVGLRRVDDTERVAITDSDVSTYTMSAIDERGVTDVVSEALDVVSQGVDAVHVSIDLDWLDPRRAPGVGTPVRGGVTYREAHAAMELIAKRHREEDFLRSLELVEVNPILDEHNETAELAVELAASALGKRIL
;
A
#
# COMPACT_ATOMS: atom_id res chain seq x y z
N MET A 1 -33.29 4.98 -35.29
CA MET A 1 -33.14 4.94 -33.84
C MET A 1 -31.71 4.46 -33.55
N ALA A 2 -30.82 5.39 -33.32
CA ALA A 2 -29.44 5.09 -32.93
C ALA A 2 -29.43 5.06 -31.40
N THR A 3 -29.22 3.88 -30.83
CA THR A 3 -29.06 3.70 -29.39
C THR A 3 -27.64 4.15 -29.02
N ASN A 4 -27.57 5.13 -28.16
CA ASN A 4 -26.34 5.58 -27.46
C ASN A 4 -25.73 4.42 -26.68
N ALA A 5 -24.63 3.90 -27.19
CA ALA A 5 -23.72 2.98 -26.49
C ALA A 5 -22.39 3.73 -26.25
N ASN A 6 -22.41 4.76 -25.43
CA ASN A 6 -21.19 5.54 -25.14
C ASN A 6 -21.31 6.27 -23.79
N THR A 7 -21.62 5.55 -22.70
CA THR A 7 -21.76 6.21 -21.38
C THR A 7 -21.05 5.50 -20.23
N ASP A 8 -20.47 4.31 -20.41
CA ASP A 8 -19.84 3.60 -19.29
C ASP A 8 -18.30 3.57 -19.33
N ALA A 9 -17.67 3.91 -20.45
CA ALA A 9 -16.20 3.97 -20.56
C ALA A 9 -15.58 5.28 -20.01
N ASP A 10 -16.37 6.35 -19.90
CA ASP A 10 -15.89 7.71 -19.55
C ASP A 10 -15.90 8.00 -18.02
N ARG A 11 -16.43 7.10 -17.18
CA ARG A 11 -16.60 7.43 -15.75
C ARG A 11 -15.32 7.34 -14.94
N ASN A 12 -14.40 6.40 -15.26
CA ASN A 12 -13.18 6.19 -14.48
C ASN A 12 -12.01 7.09 -14.89
N GLU A 13 -12.00 7.61 -16.13
CA GLU A 13 -10.94 8.52 -16.60
C GLU A 13 -11.04 9.91 -15.97
N ASN A 14 -12.12 10.21 -15.24
CA ASN A 14 -12.38 11.53 -14.64
C ASN A 14 -12.51 11.54 -13.11
N THR A 15 -12.24 10.42 -12.40
CA THR A 15 -12.23 10.44 -10.92
C THR A 15 -11.07 11.30 -10.44
N PRO A 16 -11.30 12.43 -9.75
CA PRO A 16 -10.20 13.28 -9.28
C PRO A 16 -9.29 12.51 -8.32
N ILE A 17 -7.99 12.81 -8.35
CA ILE A 17 -7.01 12.19 -7.46
C ILE A 17 -6.59 13.17 -6.39
N ARG A 18 -6.63 12.74 -5.13
CA ARG A 18 -6.00 13.45 -4.01
C ARG A 18 -4.70 12.77 -3.63
N VAL A 19 -3.57 13.44 -3.87
CA VAL A 19 -2.25 12.99 -3.44
C VAL A 19 -2.02 13.44 -2.00
N VAL A 20 -1.61 12.52 -1.14
CA VAL A 20 -1.28 12.78 0.28
C VAL A 20 0.08 12.18 0.57
N GLY A 21 1.02 12.96 1.08
CA GLY A 21 2.32 12.46 1.52
C GLY A 21 2.35 12.16 3.02
N VAL A 22 3.01 11.09 3.39
CA VAL A 22 3.19 10.67 4.80
C VAL A 22 4.66 10.33 5.03
N PRO A 23 5.51 11.35 5.31
CA PRO A 23 6.96 11.19 5.41
C PRO A 23 7.38 10.58 6.77
N ILE A 24 6.96 9.35 7.04
CA ILE A 24 7.31 8.60 8.26
C ILE A 24 8.42 7.58 7.99
N ASP A 25 9.36 7.46 8.96
CA ASP A 25 10.35 6.38 9.02
C ASP A 25 10.49 5.81 10.45
N LEU A 26 9.52 6.11 11.31
CA LEU A 26 9.50 5.69 12.70
C LEU A 26 9.21 4.20 12.86
N GLY A 27 8.39 3.65 11.96
CA GLY A 27 8.05 2.22 11.95
C GLY A 27 9.17 1.33 11.43
N ALA A 28 10.15 1.89 10.73
CA ALA A 28 11.30 1.18 10.20
C ALA A 28 12.55 1.39 11.08
N ASP A 29 13.51 0.47 11.04
CA ASP A 29 14.81 0.64 11.74
C ASP A 29 15.87 1.30 10.84
N ARG A 30 15.45 1.82 9.68
CA ARG A 30 16.33 2.41 8.68
C ARG A 30 15.79 3.75 8.20
N ARG A 31 16.59 4.80 8.46
CA ARG A 31 16.24 6.17 8.07
C ARG A 31 16.26 6.37 6.55
N GLY A 32 15.44 7.30 6.08
CA GLY A 32 15.46 7.82 4.72
C GLY A 32 14.20 7.56 3.91
N VAL A 33 13.32 6.65 4.32
CA VAL A 33 12.01 6.43 3.64
C VAL A 33 11.06 7.62 3.87
N ASP A 34 11.29 8.44 4.90
CA ASP A 34 10.62 9.73 5.12
C ASP A 34 10.78 10.70 3.94
N MET A 35 11.82 10.54 3.14
CA MET A 35 12.04 11.31 1.92
C MET A 35 11.26 10.76 0.71
N GLY A 36 10.65 9.58 0.82
CA GLY A 36 9.91 8.91 -0.26
C GLY A 36 8.85 9.77 -0.92
N PRO A 37 7.92 10.41 -0.18
CA PRO A 37 6.90 11.27 -0.77
C PRO A 37 7.46 12.40 -1.63
N SER A 38 8.52 13.05 -1.15
CA SER A 38 9.22 14.11 -1.90
C SER A 38 9.92 13.57 -3.15
N ALA A 39 10.57 12.39 -3.05
CA ALA A 39 11.28 11.77 -4.17
C ALA A 39 10.31 11.36 -5.29
N ILE A 40 9.16 10.80 -4.95
CA ILE A 40 8.10 10.41 -5.90
C ILE A 40 7.53 11.66 -6.60
N ARG A 41 7.26 12.74 -5.85
CA ARG A 41 6.82 14.01 -6.47
C ARG A 41 7.88 14.57 -7.42
N TYR A 42 9.14 14.56 -6.99
CA TYR A 42 10.27 15.01 -7.80
C TYR A 42 10.47 14.18 -9.07
N ALA A 43 10.14 12.89 -9.02
CA ALA A 43 10.13 11.99 -10.19
C ALA A 43 9.02 12.32 -11.21
N GLY A 44 8.16 13.31 -10.92
CA GLY A 44 7.21 13.86 -11.89
C GLY A 44 5.81 13.26 -11.82
N LEU A 45 5.37 12.79 -10.65
CA LEU A 45 4.04 12.21 -10.45
C LEU A 45 2.91 13.09 -11.00
N ALA A 46 2.90 14.39 -10.66
CA ALA A 46 1.85 15.30 -11.10
C ALA A 46 1.73 15.37 -12.63
N GLY A 47 2.86 15.48 -13.34
CA GLY A 47 2.87 15.49 -14.81
C GLY A 47 2.44 14.15 -15.43
N ALA A 48 2.74 13.03 -14.77
CA ALA A 48 2.29 11.72 -15.21
C ALA A 48 0.77 11.58 -15.11
N LEU A 49 0.17 12.01 -13.98
CA LEU A 49 -1.28 12.00 -13.76
C LEU A 49 -2.02 12.98 -14.69
N GLU A 50 -1.48 14.18 -14.89
CA GLU A 50 -2.02 15.15 -15.83
C GLU A 50 -2.03 14.61 -17.27
N THR A 51 -0.97 13.90 -17.67
CA THR A 51 -0.88 13.27 -19.00
C THR A 51 -1.97 12.21 -19.21
N LEU A 52 -2.43 11.57 -18.14
CA LEU A 52 -3.53 10.60 -18.15
C LEU A 52 -4.92 11.27 -18.09
N GLY A 53 -4.98 12.59 -17.93
CA GLY A 53 -6.22 13.35 -17.90
C GLY A 53 -6.88 13.42 -16.53
N TYR A 54 -6.20 13.04 -15.46
CA TYR A 54 -6.72 13.17 -14.10
C TYR A 54 -6.68 14.61 -13.61
N ASP A 55 -7.78 15.06 -13.01
CA ASP A 55 -7.76 16.22 -12.13
C ASP A 55 -7.10 15.84 -10.80
N THR A 56 -6.00 16.50 -10.48
CA THR A 56 -5.15 16.08 -9.35
C THR A 56 -4.97 17.23 -8.37
N THR A 57 -5.27 16.96 -7.10
CA THR A 57 -4.98 17.87 -5.99
C THR A 57 -3.90 17.26 -5.11
N ASP A 58 -2.77 17.94 -4.94
CA ASP A 58 -1.76 17.56 -3.96
C ASP A 58 -2.04 18.24 -2.62
N ALA A 59 -2.42 17.46 -1.60
CA ALA A 59 -2.72 17.95 -0.25
C ALA A 59 -1.45 18.25 0.57
N GLY A 60 -0.26 17.94 0.03
CA GLY A 60 1.00 18.06 0.74
C GLY A 60 1.29 16.86 1.65
N ASP A 61 2.14 17.10 2.64
CA ASP A 61 2.56 16.08 3.58
C ASP A 61 1.89 16.28 4.95
N LEU A 62 1.51 15.16 5.59
CA LEU A 62 1.15 15.16 7.00
C LEU A 62 2.37 15.47 7.87
N SER A 63 2.13 16.02 9.05
CA SER A 63 3.21 16.40 9.98
C SER A 63 3.69 15.21 10.78
N VAL A 64 4.94 14.80 10.58
CA VAL A 64 5.56 13.68 11.30
C VAL A 64 6.57 14.21 12.32
N PRO A 65 6.54 13.72 13.57
CA PRO A 65 7.52 14.13 14.58
C PRO A 65 8.92 13.58 14.26
N ASN A 66 9.95 14.34 14.64
CA ASN A 66 11.34 13.90 14.53
C ASN A 66 11.64 12.73 15.46
N ALA A 67 12.24 11.66 14.92
CA ALA A 67 12.64 10.49 15.70
C ALA A 67 13.63 10.82 16.84
N GLU A 68 14.54 11.79 16.61
CA GLU A 68 15.53 12.21 17.58
C GLU A 68 14.94 12.89 18.83
N GLU A 69 13.70 13.33 18.74
CA GLU A 69 12.96 14.01 19.82
C GLU A 69 11.99 13.07 20.55
N ARG A 70 11.98 11.80 20.19
CA ARG A 70 11.03 10.79 20.68
C ARG A 70 11.75 9.59 21.28
N ASP A 71 11.08 8.95 22.23
CA ASP A 71 11.53 7.69 22.82
C ASP A 71 10.78 6.54 22.16
N PRO A 72 11.46 5.63 21.43
CA PRO A 72 10.82 4.51 20.76
C PRO A 72 10.10 3.53 21.69
N SER A 73 10.33 3.64 23.00
CA SER A 73 9.76 2.77 24.04
C SER A 73 8.87 3.53 25.04
N ALA A 74 8.46 4.76 24.72
CA ALA A 74 7.74 5.65 25.65
C ALA A 74 6.42 5.06 26.19
N GLU A 75 5.75 4.23 25.40
CA GLU A 75 4.52 3.54 25.80
C GLU A 75 4.67 2.03 25.61
N PRO A 76 5.25 1.33 26.60
CA PRO A 76 5.38 -0.12 26.52
C PRO A 76 4.00 -0.76 26.56
N LEU A 77 3.75 -1.67 25.62
CA LEU A 77 2.59 -2.53 25.64
C LEU A 77 2.63 -3.50 26.82
N GLU A 78 1.48 -4.00 27.27
CA GLU A 78 1.43 -5.04 28.31
C GLU A 78 2.19 -6.29 27.88
N SER A 79 2.18 -6.59 26.58
CA SER A 79 2.96 -7.68 25.96
C SER A 79 3.54 -7.25 24.62
N GLY A 80 4.71 -7.79 24.29
CA GLY A 80 5.35 -7.55 23.00
C GLY A 80 6.13 -6.24 22.89
N ARG A 81 6.46 -5.88 21.64
CA ARG A 81 7.24 -4.68 21.31
C ARG A 81 6.68 -4.01 20.06
N ALA A 82 6.42 -2.70 20.16
CA ALA A 82 6.15 -1.86 19.01
C ALA A 82 6.82 -0.50 19.25
N ARG A 83 7.76 -0.14 18.38
CA ARG A 83 8.54 1.09 18.48
C ARG A 83 7.72 2.26 17.94
N TYR A 84 7.74 3.40 18.62
CA TYR A 84 7.02 4.62 18.23
C TYR A 84 5.52 4.39 17.97
N LEU A 85 4.91 3.45 18.72
CA LEU A 85 3.52 3.06 18.51
C LEU A 85 2.56 4.23 18.66
N ARG A 86 2.83 5.13 19.61
CA ARG A 86 2.01 6.32 19.84
C ARG A 86 2.07 7.27 18.65
N GLU A 87 3.29 7.60 18.21
CA GLU A 87 3.49 8.50 17.08
C GLU A 87 2.85 7.92 15.81
N THR A 88 2.99 6.61 15.60
CA THR A 88 2.33 5.91 14.51
C THR A 88 0.81 5.98 14.65
N ALA A 89 0.24 5.75 15.84
CA ALA A 89 -1.19 5.81 16.09
C ALA A 89 -1.76 7.21 15.83
N ASP A 90 -1.11 8.25 16.35
CA ASP A 90 -1.55 9.64 16.16
C ASP A 90 -1.55 10.00 14.66
N LEU A 91 -0.48 9.64 13.94
CA LEU A 91 -0.34 9.93 12.52
C LEU A 91 -1.32 9.13 11.64
N THR A 92 -1.48 7.83 11.90
CA THR A 92 -2.37 6.98 11.10
C THR A 92 -3.84 7.32 11.33
N ALA A 93 -4.21 7.82 12.52
CA ALA A 93 -5.55 8.36 12.77
C ALA A 93 -5.81 9.62 11.92
N GLU A 94 -4.85 10.57 11.84
CA GLU A 94 -4.95 11.75 10.97
C GLU A 94 -5.01 11.36 9.49
N LEU A 95 -4.21 10.36 9.08
CA LEU A 95 -4.26 9.83 7.72
C LEU A 95 -5.61 9.19 7.40
N ALA A 96 -6.18 8.42 8.33
CA ALA A 96 -7.48 7.80 8.15
C ALA A 96 -8.59 8.85 7.93
N ASP A 97 -8.56 9.96 8.67
CA ASP A 97 -9.49 11.06 8.44
C ASP A 97 -9.27 11.70 7.06
N THR A 98 -8.01 11.95 6.69
CA THR A 98 -7.65 12.54 5.39
C THR A 98 -8.09 11.67 4.20
N VAL A 99 -7.91 10.35 4.31
CA VAL A 99 -8.33 9.39 3.29
C VAL A 99 -9.85 9.30 3.20
N ALA A 100 -10.54 9.23 4.35
CA ALA A 100 -12.01 9.19 4.40
C ALA A 100 -12.62 10.47 3.81
N ASP A 101 -12.05 11.65 4.10
CA ASP A 101 -12.47 12.92 3.51
C ASP A 101 -12.32 12.91 1.99
N ALA A 102 -11.16 12.48 1.47
CA ALA A 102 -10.93 12.36 0.03
C ALA A 102 -11.98 11.49 -0.66
N VAL A 103 -12.24 10.32 -0.07
CA VAL A 103 -13.23 9.37 -0.59
C VAL A 103 -14.65 9.96 -0.51
N SER A 104 -15.02 10.62 0.59
CA SER A 104 -16.34 11.25 0.74
C SER A 104 -16.59 12.38 -0.27
N GLU A 105 -15.53 13.02 -0.73
CA GLU A 105 -15.55 14.03 -1.78
C GLU A 105 -15.51 13.44 -3.21
N GLY A 106 -15.55 12.12 -3.35
CA GLY A 106 -15.51 11.42 -4.64
C GLY A 106 -14.15 11.44 -5.30
N GLN A 107 -13.08 11.57 -4.53
CA GLN A 107 -11.71 11.53 -5.01
C GLN A 107 -11.05 10.17 -4.71
N LEU A 108 -10.11 9.76 -5.55
CA LEU A 108 -9.24 8.61 -5.32
C LEU A 108 -8.01 9.05 -4.50
N PRO A 109 -7.85 8.61 -3.24
CA PRO A 109 -6.63 8.85 -2.49
C PRO A 109 -5.45 8.10 -3.11
N LEU A 110 -4.39 8.83 -3.46
CA LEU A 110 -3.07 8.30 -3.79
C LEU A 110 -2.13 8.68 -2.66
N VAL A 111 -1.81 7.74 -1.80
CA VAL A 111 -0.97 7.97 -0.62
C VAL A 111 0.48 7.65 -0.95
N LEU A 112 1.35 8.62 -0.69
CA LEU A 112 2.79 8.48 -0.86
C LEU A 112 3.40 8.24 0.51
N GLY A 113 3.82 7.02 0.77
CA GLY A 113 4.40 6.64 2.05
C GLY A 113 5.87 6.99 2.17
N GLY A 114 6.23 7.08 3.41
CA GLY A 114 7.41 6.64 4.05
C GLY A 114 7.41 5.12 4.23
N ASP A 115 7.55 4.66 5.48
CA ASP A 115 7.46 3.22 5.78
C ASP A 115 6.02 2.69 5.71
N HIS A 116 5.88 1.38 5.60
CA HIS A 116 4.60 0.71 5.34
C HIS A 116 3.58 0.81 6.49
N SER A 117 3.97 1.32 7.68
CA SER A 117 3.02 1.52 8.79
C SER A 117 1.87 2.47 8.44
N ILE A 118 2.01 3.31 7.40
CA ILE A 118 0.95 4.21 6.94
C ILE A 118 -0.31 3.47 6.49
N ALA A 119 -0.17 2.24 6.00
CA ALA A 119 -1.28 1.43 5.54
C ALA A 119 -2.37 1.23 6.60
N ILE A 120 -2.03 1.29 7.89
CA ILE A 120 -3.00 1.30 8.98
C ILE A 120 -4.02 2.43 8.76
N GLY A 121 -3.54 3.64 8.51
CA GLY A 121 -4.39 4.81 8.28
C GLY A 121 -5.11 4.76 6.93
N THR A 122 -4.41 4.35 5.87
CA THR A 122 -5.01 4.25 4.54
C THR A 122 -6.17 3.25 4.52
N LEU A 123 -5.97 2.05 5.09
CA LEU A 123 -7.00 1.02 5.19
C LEU A 123 -8.17 1.44 6.08
N ALA A 124 -7.89 2.03 7.26
CA ALA A 124 -8.93 2.52 8.17
C ALA A 124 -9.80 3.60 7.53
N GLY A 125 -9.19 4.54 6.81
CA GLY A 125 -9.90 5.61 6.11
C GLY A 125 -10.71 5.09 4.92
N ALA A 126 -10.12 4.22 4.10
CA ALA A 126 -10.75 3.66 2.92
C ALA A 126 -11.95 2.75 3.24
N SER A 127 -11.92 2.08 4.39
CA SER A 127 -12.96 1.13 4.83
C SER A 127 -14.01 1.71 5.76
N ARG A 128 -13.97 3.02 6.05
CA ARG A 128 -14.82 3.65 7.08
C ARG A 128 -16.31 3.40 6.87
N ASP A 129 -16.78 3.47 5.63
CA ASP A 129 -18.20 3.43 5.27
C ASP A 129 -18.58 2.26 4.35
N VAL A 130 -17.60 1.48 3.90
CA VAL A 130 -17.81 0.41 2.92
C VAL A 130 -16.94 -0.80 3.25
N SER A 131 -17.35 -1.97 2.72
CA SER A 131 -16.48 -3.16 2.73
C SER A 131 -15.40 -3.02 1.68
N ILE A 132 -14.16 -3.37 2.04
CA ILE A 132 -13.03 -3.34 1.11
C ILE A 132 -12.26 -4.66 1.10
N GLY A 133 -11.63 -4.94 -0.04
CA GLY A 133 -10.53 -5.90 -0.11
C GLY A 133 -9.18 -5.19 -0.13
N ALA A 134 -8.11 -5.90 0.15
CA ALA A 134 -6.75 -5.39 0.11
C ALA A 134 -5.83 -6.26 -0.75
N LEU A 135 -5.34 -5.70 -1.86
CA LEU A 135 -4.28 -6.29 -2.65
C LEU A 135 -2.93 -5.75 -2.16
N TRP A 136 -2.10 -6.63 -1.62
CA TRP A 136 -0.83 -6.31 -0.99
C TRP A 136 0.32 -6.85 -1.83
N LEU A 137 1.05 -5.96 -2.51
CA LEU A 137 2.18 -6.29 -3.39
C LEU A 137 3.48 -6.02 -2.64
N ASP A 138 4.12 -7.08 -2.13
CA ASP A 138 5.20 -6.98 -1.14
C ASP A 138 6.09 -8.23 -1.12
N ALA A 139 7.34 -8.07 -0.68
CA ALA A 139 8.22 -9.19 -0.34
C ALA A 139 7.91 -9.80 1.03
N HIS A 140 7.29 -9.01 1.91
CA HIS A 140 7.02 -9.30 3.33
C HIS A 140 5.54 -9.59 3.57
N GLY A 141 5.22 -10.08 4.77
CA GLY A 141 3.85 -10.38 5.15
C GLY A 141 3.12 -9.23 5.82
N ASP A 142 3.89 -8.38 6.50
CA ASP A 142 3.40 -7.25 7.31
C ASP A 142 2.30 -7.64 8.30
N PHE A 143 2.40 -8.90 8.74
CA PHE A 143 1.41 -9.61 9.52
C PHE A 143 1.88 -9.91 10.95
N ASN A 144 3.03 -9.34 11.35
CA ASN A 144 3.50 -9.42 12.71
C ASN A 144 2.60 -8.59 13.65
N THR A 145 2.52 -9.03 14.89
CA THR A 145 1.95 -8.26 15.99
C THR A 145 3.05 -7.82 16.95
N PRO A 146 2.80 -6.94 17.90
CA PRO A 146 3.78 -6.61 18.93
C PRO A 146 4.35 -7.82 19.66
N GLU A 147 3.56 -8.88 19.82
CA GLU A 147 3.95 -10.13 20.48
C GLU A 147 4.85 -11.01 19.60
N THR A 148 4.69 -10.95 18.28
CA THR A 148 5.39 -11.84 17.35
C THR A 148 6.61 -11.17 16.69
N SER A 149 6.62 -9.84 16.61
CA SER A 149 7.67 -9.10 15.94
C SER A 149 9.03 -9.28 16.62
N PRO A 150 10.06 -9.73 15.89
CA PRO A 150 11.42 -9.86 16.43
C PRO A 150 12.09 -8.50 16.65
N SER A 151 11.76 -7.50 15.86
CA SER A 151 12.35 -6.14 15.88
C SER A 151 11.54 -5.14 16.69
N GLY A 152 10.23 -5.29 16.73
CA GLY A 152 9.29 -4.28 17.21
C GLY A 152 9.05 -3.15 16.19
N ASN A 153 9.49 -3.30 14.96
CA ASN A 153 9.26 -2.31 13.91
C ASN A 153 7.83 -2.38 13.41
N VAL A 154 7.10 -1.27 13.51
CA VAL A 154 5.65 -1.24 13.21
C VAL A 154 5.37 -1.36 11.71
N HIS A 155 6.32 -1.02 10.84
CA HIS A 155 6.14 -1.20 9.39
C HIS A 155 5.93 -2.68 8.98
N GLY A 156 6.36 -3.65 9.79
CA GLY A 156 6.05 -5.08 9.58
C GLY A 156 4.75 -5.56 10.26
N MET A 157 3.87 -4.64 10.66
CA MET A 157 2.65 -4.95 11.41
C MET A 157 1.34 -4.40 10.80
N PRO A 158 1.36 -3.55 9.75
CA PRO A 158 0.18 -2.76 9.39
C PRO A 158 -1.01 -3.61 8.99
N LEU A 159 -0.82 -4.71 8.31
CA LEU A 159 -1.92 -5.58 7.92
C LEU A 159 -2.53 -6.31 9.13
N ALA A 160 -1.69 -6.81 10.05
CA ALA A 160 -2.17 -7.40 11.29
C ALA A 160 -2.93 -6.36 12.15
N ALA A 161 -2.46 -5.11 12.18
CA ALA A 161 -3.10 -4.02 12.89
C ALA A 161 -4.49 -3.71 12.29
N ALA A 162 -4.57 -3.53 10.98
CA ALA A 162 -5.83 -3.26 10.27
C ALA A 162 -6.87 -4.37 10.47
N LEU A 163 -6.43 -5.63 10.58
CA LEU A 163 -7.27 -6.81 10.85
C LEU A 163 -7.54 -7.05 12.35
N GLY A 164 -7.04 -6.19 13.25
CA GLY A 164 -7.26 -6.30 14.70
C GLY A 164 -6.64 -7.53 15.34
N ARG A 165 -5.50 -8.01 14.86
CA ARG A 165 -4.83 -9.20 15.39
C ARG A 165 -3.98 -8.88 16.63
N GLY A 166 -3.84 -9.86 17.53
CA GLY A 166 -3.04 -9.72 18.75
C GLY A 166 -3.49 -8.53 19.61
N SER A 167 -2.54 -7.76 20.14
CA SER A 167 -2.83 -6.56 20.93
C SER A 167 -3.55 -5.45 20.16
N PHE A 168 -3.58 -5.51 18.82
CA PHE A 168 -4.31 -4.54 18.01
C PHE A 168 -5.84 -4.73 18.10
N GLY A 169 -6.33 -5.88 18.58
CA GLY A 169 -7.77 -6.12 18.73
C GLY A 169 -8.50 -5.11 19.60
N ASP A 170 -7.80 -4.46 20.53
CA ASP A 170 -8.35 -3.42 21.41
C ASP A 170 -7.98 -1.99 20.94
N CYS A 171 -7.35 -1.85 19.76
CA CYS A 171 -6.86 -0.58 19.23
C CYS A 171 -7.79 -0.05 18.15
N GLU A 172 -8.83 0.72 18.51
CA GLU A 172 -9.77 1.30 17.54
C GLU A 172 -9.10 2.10 16.42
N TRP A 173 -8.00 2.80 16.73
CA TRP A 173 -7.25 3.60 15.76
C TRP A 173 -6.57 2.77 14.65
N ALA A 174 -6.32 1.49 14.93
CA ALA A 174 -5.64 0.60 13.99
C ALA A 174 -6.61 -0.16 13.07
N HIS A 175 -7.88 -0.24 13.44
CA HIS A 175 -8.86 -1.09 12.79
C HIS A 175 -9.32 -0.54 11.45
N ALA A 176 -9.35 -1.41 10.44
CA ALA A 176 -10.04 -1.20 9.17
C ALA A 176 -11.42 -1.91 9.21
N PRO A 177 -12.51 -1.23 9.60
CA PRO A 177 -13.76 -1.90 9.98
C PRO A 177 -14.46 -2.63 8.83
N GLY A 178 -14.15 -2.26 7.59
CA GLY A 178 -14.68 -2.90 6.38
C GLY A 178 -13.76 -3.96 5.77
N LEU A 179 -12.62 -4.29 6.40
CA LEU A 179 -11.66 -5.28 5.91
C LEU A 179 -11.77 -6.58 6.70
N VAL A 180 -11.82 -7.72 6.00
CA VAL A 180 -11.77 -9.06 6.59
C VAL A 180 -10.68 -9.90 5.92
N GLU A 181 -10.19 -10.93 6.62
CA GLU A 181 -9.05 -11.75 6.15
C GLU A 181 -9.31 -12.40 4.80
N GLU A 182 -10.53 -12.87 4.54
CA GLU A 182 -10.93 -13.53 3.30
C GLU A 182 -10.82 -12.62 2.06
N ASN A 183 -10.82 -11.30 2.26
CA ASN A 183 -10.68 -10.30 1.20
C ASN A 183 -9.27 -9.68 1.13
N VAL A 184 -8.26 -10.35 1.69
CA VAL A 184 -6.86 -9.95 1.62
C VAL A 184 -6.05 -10.92 0.77
N ALA A 185 -5.22 -10.39 -0.13
CA ALA A 185 -4.30 -11.17 -0.92
C ALA A 185 -2.87 -10.59 -0.85
N LEU A 186 -1.94 -11.37 -0.33
CA LEU A 186 -0.50 -11.08 -0.27
C LEU A 186 0.18 -11.67 -1.52
N VAL A 187 0.84 -10.84 -2.31
CA VAL A 187 1.43 -11.26 -3.59
C VAL A 187 2.92 -10.90 -3.65
N GLY A 188 3.77 -11.90 -3.83
CA GLY A 188 5.22 -11.73 -3.96
C GLY A 188 6.03 -12.14 -2.74
N LEU A 189 5.37 -12.73 -1.74
CA LEU A 189 6.01 -13.14 -0.49
C LEU A 189 7.27 -13.98 -0.74
N ARG A 190 8.38 -13.58 -0.12
CA ARG A 190 9.65 -14.30 -0.16
C ARG A 190 10.52 -14.11 1.08
N ARG A 191 10.08 -13.24 2.00
CA ARG A 191 10.71 -13.01 3.30
C ARG A 191 9.66 -12.85 4.37
N VAL A 192 9.48 -13.89 5.19
CA VAL A 192 8.47 -13.94 6.26
C VAL A 192 9.12 -14.51 7.50
N ASP A 193 8.89 -13.94 8.66
CA ASP A 193 9.39 -14.43 9.94
C ASP A 193 8.71 -15.75 10.34
N ASP A 194 9.36 -16.58 11.19
CA ASP A 194 8.82 -17.90 11.55
C ASP A 194 7.47 -17.83 12.25
N THR A 195 7.29 -16.87 13.16
CA THR A 195 6.03 -16.64 13.88
C THR A 195 4.97 -16.03 12.99
N GLU A 196 5.34 -15.12 12.12
CA GLU A 196 4.48 -14.49 11.13
C GLU A 196 3.94 -15.52 10.12
N ARG A 197 4.81 -16.44 9.65
CA ARG A 197 4.40 -17.52 8.75
C ARG A 197 3.31 -18.40 9.35
N VAL A 198 3.41 -18.71 10.65
CA VAL A 198 2.36 -19.46 11.36
C VAL A 198 1.07 -18.65 11.38
N ALA A 199 1.15 -17.37 11.74
CA ALA A 199 -0.02 -16.49 11.81
C ALA A 199 -0.73 -16.35 10.45
N ILE A 200 0.03 -16.20 9.36
CA ILE A 200 -0.50 -16.15 8.00
C ILE A 200 -1.13 -17.49 7.60
N THR A 201 -0.47 -18.61 7.90
CA THR A 201 -0.97 -19.95 7.56
C THR A 201 -2.26 -20.30 8.29
N ASP A 202 -2.42 -19.80 9.52
CA ASP A 202 -3.61 -20.03 10.38
C ASP A 202 -4.72 -18.98 10.13
N SER A 203 -4.53 -18.06 9.18
CA SER A 203 -5.52 -17.05 8.78
C SER A 203 -6.24 -17.43 7.50
N ASP A 204 -7.31 -16.67 7.17
CA ASP A 204 -8.04 -16.80 5.92
C ASP A 204 -7.48 -15.89 4.80
N VAL A 205 -6.30 -15.29 5.01
CA VAL A 205 -5.61 -14.45 4.02
C VAL A 205 -5.06 -15.29 2.88
N SER A 206 -5.33 -14.91 1.65
CA SER A 206 -4.78 -15.57 0.46
C SER A 206 -3.33 -15.16 0.22
N THR A 207 -2.46 -16.14 -0.05
CA THR A 207 -1.02 -15.90 -0.20
C THR A 207 -0.47 -16.44 -1.51
N TYR A 208 0.27 -15.61 -2.21
CA TYR A 208 0.94 -15.91 -3.47
C TYR A 208 2.42 -15.56 -3.35
N THR A 209 3.24 -16.59 -3.12
CA THR A 209 4.69 -16.42 -3.02
C THR A 209 5.34 -16.17 -4.38
N MET A 210 6.61 -15.74 -4.39
CA MET A 210 7.37 -15.65 -5.64
C MET A 210 7.46 -17.00 -6.37
N SER A 211 7.48 -18.15 -5.65
CA SER A 211 7.37 -19.47 -6.29
C SER A 211 6.08 -19.63 -7.10
N ALA A 212 4.95 -19.15 -6.59
CA ALA A 212 3.69 -19.20 -7.34
C ALA A 212 3.73 -18.34 -8.61
N ILE A 213 4.40 -17.17 -8.54
CA ILE A 213 4.63 -16.30 -9.69
C ILE A 213 5.55 -16.98 -10.71
N ASP A 214 6.64 -17.63 -10.26
CA ASP A 214 7.56 -18.37 -11.13
C ASP A 214 6.88 -19.53 -11.86
N GLU A 215 5.97 -20.24 -11.19
CA GLU A 215 5.27 -21.41 -11.76
C GLU A 215 4.14 -21.04 -12.70
N ARG A 216 3.39 -19.97 -12.41
CA ARG A 216 2.12 -19.64 -13.07
C ARG A 216 2.17 -18.37 -13.91
N GLY A 217 3.18 -17.52 -13.66
CA GLY A 217 3.27 -16.18 -14.21
C GLY A 217 2.49 -15.14 -13.39
N VAL A 218 3.00 -13.91 -13.38
CA VAL A 218 2.44 -12.79 -12.58
C VAL A 218 0.99 -12.47 -12.97
N THR A 219 0.64 -12.58 -14.25
CA THR A 219 -0.69 -12.25 -14.75
C THR A 219 -1.77 -13.18 -14.19
N ASP A 220 -1.51 -14.48 -14.13
CA ASP A 220 -2.47 -15.45 -13.59
C ASP A 220 -2.62 -15.29 -12.08
N VAL A 221 -1.49 -15.10 -11.39
CA VAL A 221 -1.47 -14.90 -9.93
C VAL A 221 -2.21 -13.61 -9.54
N VAL A 222 -1.90 -12.48 -10.18
CA VAL A 222 -2.55 -11.20 -9.86
C VAL A 222 -4.03 -11.20 -10.27
N SER A 223 -4.38 -11.87 -11.38
CA SER A 223 -5.80 -12.01 -11.75
C SER A 223 -6.60 -12.76 -10.68
N GLU A 224 -6.06 -13.87 -10.16
CA GLU A 224 -6.71 -14.64 -9.10
C GLU A 224 -6.75 -13.83 -7.78
N ALA A 225 -5.66 -13.14 -7.43
CA ALA A 225 -5.62 -12.27 -6.27
C ALA A 225 -6.68 -11.15 -6.35
N LEU A 226 -6.85 -10.54 -7.53
CA LEU A 226 -7.90 -9.54 -7.77
C LEU A 226 -9.31 -10.14 -7.60
N ASP A 227 -9.54 -11.37 -8.05
CA ASP A 227 -10.83 -12.05 -7.85
C ASP A 227 -11.11 -12.29 -6.36
N VAL A 228 -10.09 -12.67 -5.56
CA VAL A 228 -10.21 -12.84 -4.11
C VAL A 228 -10.56 -11.53 -3.43
N VAL A 229 -9.77 -10.48 -3.66
CA VAL A 229 -9.95 -9.20 -2.96
C VAL A 229 -11.22 -8.45 -3.38
N SER A 230 -11.79 -8.76 -4.53
CA SER A 230 -13.04 -8.15 -5.01
C SER A 230 -14.29 -8.94 -4.61
N GLN A 231 -14.14 -10.10 -3.96
CA GLN A 231 -15.28 -10.99 -3.72
C GLN A 231 -16.20 -10.46 -2.62
N GLY A 232 -17.37 -9.96 -3.02
CA GLY A 232 -18.42 -9.57 -2.08
C GLY A 232 -18.16 -8.29 -1.31
N VAL A 233 -17.21 -7.47 -1.78
CA VAL A 233 -16.87 -6.15 -1.22
C VAL A 233 -17.28 -5.03 -2.18
N ASP A 234 -17.35 -3.81 -1.64
CA ASP A 234 -17.75 -2.64 -2.41
C ASP A 234 -16.60 -2.06 -3.24
N ALA A 235 -15.36 -2.21 -2.74
CA ALA A 235 -14.17 -1.64 -3.37
C ALA A 235 -12.87 -2.31 -2.90
N VAL A 236 -11.73 -1.94 -3.50
CA VAL A 236 -10.42 -2.52 -3.18
C VAL A 236 -9.39 -1.42 -2.92
N HIS A 237 -8.60 -1.62 -1.87
CA HIS A 237 -7.34 -0.93 -1.63
C HIS A 237 -6.19 -1.69 -2.30
N VAL A 238 -5.27 -0.95 -2.93
CA VAL A 238 -4.04 -1.52 -3.48
C VAL A 238 -2.83 -0.90 -2.79
N SER A 239 -2.04 -1.73 -2.11
CA SER A 239 -0.76 -1.33 -1.52
C SER A 239 0.40 -1.85 -2.36
N ILE A 240 1.33 -0.97 -2.70
CA ILE A 240 2.52 -1.27 -3.48
C ILE A 240 3.75 -0.92 -2.65
N ASP A 241 4.35 -1.94 -2.02
CA ASP A 241 5.69 -1.82 -1.48
C ASP A 241 6.72 -1.94 -2.61
N LEU A 242 7.62 -0.97 -2.74
CA LEU A 242 8.61 -0.97 -3.80
C LEU A 242 9.63 -2.11 -3.63
N ASP A 243 9.72 -2.74 -2.46
CA ASP A 243 10.55 -3.91 -2.23
C ASP A 243 9.93 -5.21 -2.79
N TRP A 244 8.66 -5.18 -3.25
CA TRP A 244 8.06 -6.23 -4.07
C TRP A 244 8.91 -6.55 -5.31
N LEU A 245 9.53 -5.52 -5.88
CA LEU A 245 10.43 -5.66 -7.02
C LEU A 245 11.80 -6.25 -6.59
N ASP A 246 12.50 -6.84 -7.56
CA ASP A 246 13.90 -7.24 -7.34
C ASP A 246 14.77 -5.99 -7.10
N PRO A 247 15.69 -5.99 -6.12
CA PRO A 247 16.56 -4.85 -5.81
C PRO A 247 17.44 -4.36 -6.96
N ARG A 248 17.55 -5.13 -8.05
CA ARG A 248 18.20 -4.67 -9.28
C ARG A 248 17.31 -3.70 -10.08
N ARG A 249 16.04 -3.59 -9.75
CA ARG A 249 15.05 -2.72 -10.39
C ARG A 249 14.60 -1.59 -9.49
N ALA A 250 14.50 -1.86 -8.20
CA ALA A 250 14.18 -0.91 -7.14
C ALA A 250 15.26 -0.98 -6.06
N PRO A 251 16.44 -0.39 -6.27
CA PRO A 251 17.52 -0.41 -5.28
C PRO A 251 17.22 0.46 -4.06
N GLY A 252 16.38 1.50 -4.21
CA GLY A 252 16.06 2.49 -3.21
C GLY A 252 14.92 2.07 -2.30
N VAL A 253 15.06 0.96 -1.57
CA VAL A 253 14.08 0.47 -0.58
C VAL A 253 14.75 0.16 0.75
N GLY A 254 13.98 0.25 1.85
CA GLY A 254 14.49 0.06 3.20
C GLY A 254 14.93 -1.38 3.49
N THR A 255 14.17 -2.35 3.03
CA THR A 255 14.29 -3.79 3.33
C THR A 255 14.38 -4.66 2.07
N PRO A 256 15.43 -4.49 1.23
CA PRO A 256 15.51 -5.15 -0.07
C PRO A 256 15.64 -6.68 0.07
N VAL A 257 14.81 -7.43 -0.67
CA VAL A 257 14.86 -8.88 -0.76
C VAL A 257 15.07 -9.32 -2.20
N ARG A 258 16.10 -10.14 -2.47
CA ARG A 258 16.41 -10.63 -3.82
C ARG A 258 15.33 -11.59 -4.33
N GLY A 259 15.20 -11.66 -5.65
CA GLY A 259 14.27 -12.58 -6.32
C GLY A 259 12.83 -12.04 -6.34
N GLY A 260 12.65 -10.74 -6.37
CA GLY A 260 11.36 -10.08 -6.58
C GLY A 260 10.96 -10.03 -8.06
N VAL A 261 9.79 -9.43 -8.32
CA VAL A 261 9.28 -9.28 -9.69
C VAL A 261 10.19 -8.38 -10.52
N THR A 262 10.17 -8.65 -11.81
CA THR A 262 10.90 -7.83 -12.79
C THR A 262 10.08 -6.57 -13.13
N TYR A 263 10.72 -5.60 -13.79
CA TYR A 263 10.07 -4.41 -14.33
C TYR A 263 8.80 -4.75 -15.15
N ARG A 264 8.89 -5.72 -16.06
CA ARG A 264 7.75 -6.09 -16.93
C ARG A 264 6.63 -6.83 -16.18
N GLU A 265 6.97 -7.65 -15.21
CA GLU A 265 5.98 -8.32 -14.36
C GLU A 265 5.23 -7.31 -13.52
N ALA A 266 5.93 -6.33 -12.92
CA ALA A 266 5.29 -5.27 -12.14
C ALA A 266 4.32 -4.45 -13.01
N HIS A 267 4.75 -4.01 -14.19
CA HIS A 267 3.86 -3.30 -15.11
C HIS A 267 2.67 -4.15 -15.59
N ALA A 268 2.87 -5.46 -15.84
CA ALA A 268 1.77 -6.34 -16.23
C ALA A 268 0.71 -6.48 -15.13
N ALA A 269 1.16 -6.52 -13.85
CA ALA A 269 0.25 -6.49 -12.72
C ALA A 269 -0.55 -5.18 -12.64
N MET A 270 0.12 -4.03 -12.80
CA MET A 270 -0.54 -2.71 -12.82
C MET A 270 -1.53 -2.58 -13.99
N GLU A 271 -1.18 -3.09 -15.16
CA GLU A 271 -2.06 -3.10 -16.33
C GLU A 271 -3.34 -3.93 -16.08
N LEU A 272 -3.24 -5.03 -15.28
CA LEU A 272 -4.41 -5.82 -14.85
C LEU A 272 -5.29 -5.05 -13.85
N ILE A 273 -4.69 -4.38 -12.87
CA ILE A 273 -5.41 -3.51 -11.93
C ILE A 273 -6.15 -2.43 -12.69
N ALA A 274 -5.48 -1.72 -13.61
CA ALA A 274 -6.09 -0.70 -14.43
C ALA A 274 -7.22 -1.23 -15.32
N LYS A 275 -7.07 -2.43 -15.85
CA LYS A 275 -8.12 -3.08 -16.64
C LYS A 275 -9.34 -3.38 -15.77
N ARG A 276 -9.14 -3.99 -14.61
CA ARG A 276 -10.21 -4.34 -13.67
C ARG A 276 -10.94 -3.09 -13.20
N HIS A 277 -10.18 -2.04 -12.80
CA HIS A 277 -10.77 -0.79 -12.36
C HIS A 277 -11.66 -0.15 -13.44
N ARG A 278 -11.24 -0.16 -14.68
CA ARG A 278 -12.03 0.37 -15.79
C ARG A 278 -13.32 -0.42 -16.06
N GLU A 279 -13.29 -1.75 -15.81
CA GLU A 279 -14.43 -2.64 -16.04
C GLU A 279 -15.44 -2.58 -14.86
N GLU A 280 -14.96 -2.41 -13.62
CA GLU A 280 -15.75 -2.61 -12.41
C GLU A 280 -15.77 -1.40 -11.45
N ASP A 281 -14.97 -0.35 -11.72
CA ASP A 281 -14.83 0.86 -10.84
C ASP A 281 -14.49 0.50 -9.38
N PHE A 282 -13.56 -0.41 -9.20
CA PHE A 282 -13.33 -1.06 -7.90
C PHE A 282 -12.27 -0.39 -7.02
N LEU A 283 -11.37 0.43 -7.60
CA LEU A 283 -10.24 1.00 -6.87
C LEU A 283 -10.69 2.11 -5.92
N ARG A 284 -10.50 1.89 -4.62
CA ARG A 284 -10.87 2.81 -3.54
C ARG A 284 -9.74 3.72 -3.10
N SER A 285 -8.53 3.19 -3.06
CA SER A 285 -7.30 3.89 -2.69
C SER A 285 -6.08 3.14 -3.22
N LEU A 286 -5.02 3.88 -3.47
CA LEU A 286 -3.73 3.37 -3.91
C LEU A 286 -2.64 3.98 -3.03
N GLU A 287 -1.66 3.18 -2.61
CA GLU A 287 -0.49 3.70 -1.92
C GLU A 287 0.81 3.16 -2.51
N LEU A 288 1.86 3.97 -2.39
CA LEU A 288 3.23 3.65 -2.78
C LEU A 288 4.11 3.85 -1.54
N VAL A 289 4.80 2.81 -1.10
CA VAL A 289 5.54 2.83 0.17
C VAL A 289 6.99 2.34 0.03
N GLU A 290 7.79 2.58 1.06
CA GLU A 290 9.17 2.10 1.25
C GLU A 290 10.20 2.65 0.25
N VAL A 291 9.89 3.71 -0.50
CA VAL A 291 10.90 4.40 -1.33
C VAL A 291 11.91 5.11 -0.44
N ASN A 292 13.18 4.71 -0.55
CA ASN A 292 14.29 5.27 0.22
C ASN A 292 15.34 5.93 -0.69
N PRO A 293 15.27 7.23 -0.91
CA PRO A 293 16.20 7.94 -1.81
C PRO A 293 17.66 7.92 -1.36
N ILE A 294 17.93 7.67 -0.07
CA ILE A 294 19.29 7.54 0.46
C ILE A 294 20.00 6.29 -0.07
N LEU A 295 19.22 5.24 -0.34
CA LEU A 295 19.71 3.95 -0.84
C LEU A 295 19.59 3.83 -2.35
N ASP A 296 18.90 4.78 -2.98
CA ASP A 296 18.56 4.76 -4.40
C ASP A 296 19.73 5.23 -5.29
N GLU A 297 19.70 4.81 -6.56
CA GLU A 297 20.59 5.27 -7.60
C GLU A 297 19.86 6.29 -8.48
N HIS A 298 20.25 7.56 -8.42
CA HIS A 298 19.68 8.63 -9.26
C HIS A 298 18.15 8.77 -9.22
N ASN A 299 17.49 8.37 -8.14
CA ASN A 299 16.04 8.40 -7.97
C ASN A 299 15.27 7.37 -8.82
N GLU A 300 15.95 6.32 -9.33
CA GLU A 300 15.34 5.31 -10.23
C GLU A 300 14.15 4.57 -9.60
N THR A 301 14.20 4.30 -8.29
CA THR A 301 13.09 3.64 -7.58
C THR A 301 11.86 4.53 -7.49
N ALA A 302 12.04 5.83 -7.24
CA ALA A 302 10.92 6.77 -7.21
C ALA A 302 10.36 7.02 -8.62
N GLU A 303 11.20 7.06 -9.66
CA GLU A 303 10.75 7.11 -11.06
C GLU A 303 9.91 5.88 -11.40
N LEU A 304 10.37 4.70 -10.98
CA LEU A 304 9.63 3.44 -11.17
C LEU A 304 8.29 3.46 -10.40
N ALA A 305 8.25 3.99 -9.17
CA ALA A 305 7.01 4.15 -8.41
C ALA A 305 5.98 4.99 -9.18
N VAL A 306 6.41 6.11 -9.79
CA VAL A 306 5.56 6.93 -10.66
C VAL A 306 5.07 6.18 -11.88
N GLU A 307 5.96 5.40 -12.52
CA GLU A 307 5.58 4.59 -13.69
C GLU A 307 4.56 3.51 -13.35
N LEU A 308 4.70 2.85 -12.19
CA LEU A 308 3.75 1.84 -11.69
C LEU A 308 2.40 2.47 -11.36
N ALA A 309 2.38 3.58 -10.64
CA ALA A 309 1.14 4.31 -10.35
C ALA A 309 0.44 4.73 -11.66
N ALA A 310 1.18 5.27 -12.62
CA ALA A 310 0.62 5.63 -13.92
C ALA A 310 0.03 4.42 -14.66
N SER A 311 0.70 3.25 -14.59
CA SER A 311 0.19 2.01 -15.21
C SER A 311 -1.06 1.49 -14.51
N ALA A 312 -1.11 1.52 -13.16
CA ALA A 312 -2.29 1.15 -12.37
C ALA A 312 -3.48 2.08 -12.65
N LEU A 313 -3.21 3.33 -13.00
CA LEU A 313 -4.20 4.36 -13.33
C LEU A 313 -4.47 4.48 -14.84
N GLY A 314 -4.03 3.53 -15.65
CA GLY A 314 -4.48 3.38 -17.03
C GLY A 314 -3.52 3.81 -18.12
N LYS A 315 -2.23 4.12 -17.80
CA LYS A 315 -1.21 4.38 -18.83
C LYS A 315 -1.07 3.20 -19.79
N ARG A 316 -1.14 3.48 -21.09
CA ARG A 316 -1.01 2.49 -22.16
C ARG A 316 -0.03 2.94 -23.23
N ILE A 317 0.51 1.98 -23.96
CA ILE A 317 1.34 2.25 -25.15
C ILE A 317 0.45 2.57 -26.36
N LEU A 318 -0.72 1.95 -26.47
CA LEU A 318 -1.68 2.11 -27.58
C LEU A 318 -3.10 2.20 -27.04
#